data_0d877c50df917abd56e781557bd7f8b9
#
_entry.id   0d877c50df917abd56e781557bd7f8b9
#
_cell.length_a   1.000
_cell.length_b   1.000
_cell.length_c   1.000
_cell.angle_alpha   90.00
_cell.angle_beta   90.00
_cell.angle_gamma   90.00
#
_symmetry.space_group_name_H-M   'P 1'
#
loop_
_entity.id
_entity.type
_entity.pdbx_description
1 polymer ?
#
loop_
_entity_poly.entity_id
_entity_poly.type
_entity_poly.pdbx_seq_one_letter_code
_entity_poly.pdbx_strand_id
1 'polypeptide(L)'
;MNTFDSSIYREFKWTSEAAANGRHGVALSEKVVSLISQLSDIRSICDLGCGNGFNTGQLAKRGYEVTGVDASPSGITVAQSAYPNARFVNSIINAQLPEQLGLTSFDLILSCDVIEHLYCPSDLVECAFELLKPGGHLLLTTPFHGYWKNLALALTGRMDSHFDVFHDGGHIKFFSTRTLSILLKRHGFTDLHFSFYGRSPLLWMNMICLSTKR
;
A
#
# COMPACT_ATOMS: atom_id res chain seq x y z
N MET A 1 10.89 -0.82 25.79
CA MET A 1 11.60 -0.13 24.71
C MET A 1 12.15 -1.20 23.77
N ASN A 2 11.35 -1.65 22.78
CA ASN A 2 11.88 -2.55 21.76
C ASN A 2 12.64 -1.69 20.77
N THR A 3 13.97 -1.70 20.87
CA THR A 3 14.82 -1.09 19.86
C THR A 3 14.65 -1.91 18.58
N PHE A 4 14.11 -1.28 17.55
CA PHE A 4 14.05 -1.85 16.21
C PHE A 4 15.47 -2.24 15.79
N ASP A 5 15.70 -3.53 15.57
CA ASP A 5 16.97 -4.02 15.05
C ASP A 5 17.02 -3.70 13.55
N SER A 6 17.66 -2.59 13.22
CA SER A 6 17.86 -2.15 11.83
C SER A 6 18.70 -3.15 10.99
N SER A 7 19.31 -4.15 11.61
CA SER A 7 20.07 -5.19 10.90
C SER A 7 19.17 -6.14 10.09
N ILE A 8 17.87 -6.22 10.41
CA ILE A 8 16.88 -7.08 9.74
C ILE A 8 16.21 -6.35 8.57
N TYR A 9 16.24 -5.01 8.56
CA TYR A 9 15.62 -4.21 7.52
C TYR A 9 16.63 -3.88 6.43
N ARG A 10 16.42 -4.42 5.21
CA ARG A 10 17.14 -4.00 4.02
C ARG A 10 16.36 -2.92 3.29
N GLU A 11 16.89 -1.70 3.29
CA GLU A 11 16.26 -0.57 2.63
C GLU A 11 16.12 -0.80 1.13
N PHE A 12 14.92 -0.60 0.59
CA PHE A 12 14.75 -0.38 -0.85
C PHE A 12 15.20 1.04 -1.19
N LYS A 13 16.32 1.17 -1.93
CA LYS A 13 16.90 2.47 -2.27
C LYS A 13 16.19 3.13 -3.43
N TRP A 14 15.61 4.28 -3.18
CA TRP A 14 15.00 5.12 -4.19
C TRP A 14 15.98 6.16 -4.70
N THR A 15 16.01 6.36 -6.04
CA THR A 15 16.93 7.31 -6.71
C THR A 15 16.20 8.38 -7.50
N SER A 16 14.89 8.28 -7.65
CA SER A 16 14.06 9.25 -8.38
C SER A 16 12.62 9.23 -7.91
N GLU A 17 11.86 10.27 -8.27
CA GLU A 17 10.42 10.40 -8.02
C GLU A 17 9.54 9.59 -9.00
N ALA A 18 10.13 8.87 -9.92
CA ALA A 18 9.39 8.07 -10.90
C ALA A 18 8.56 6.96 -10.21
N ALA A 19 7.41 6.63 -10.78
CA ALA A 19 6.58 5.55 -10.28
C ALA A 19 7.35 4.23 -10.25
N ALA A 20 7.21 3.49 -9.17
CA ALA A 20 7.66 2.11 -9.10
C ALA A 20 7.03 1.30 -10.26
N ASN A 21 7.77 0.35 -10.82
CA ASN A 21 7.31 -0.46 -11.96
C ASN A 21 6.97 0.33 -13.25
N GLY A 22 7.51 1.54 -13.40
CA GLY A 22 7.42 2.33 -14.62
C GLY A 22 5.98 2.57 -15.09
N ARG A 23 5.67 2.28 -16.37
CA ARG A 23 4.33 2.51 -16.95
C ARG A 23 3.20 1.78 -16.22
N HIS A 24 3.46 0.59 -15.68
CA HIS A 24 2.46 -0.16 -14.92
C HIS A 24 2.12 0.55 -13.62
N GLY A 25 3.13 1.01 -12.87
CA GLY A 25 2.93 1.77 -11.65
C GLY A 25 2.20 3.09 -11.87
N VAL A 26 2.50 3.82 -12.95
CA VAL A 26 1.76 5.05 -13.32
C VAL A 26 0.27 4.74 -13.52
N ALA A 27 -0.04 3.73 -14.34
CA ALA A 27 -1.43 3.41 -14.65
C ALA A 27 -2.20 2.83 -13.45
N LEU A 28 -1.53 2.09 -12.55
CA LEU A 28 -2.13 1.67 -11.28
C LEU A 28 -2.42 2.88 -10.38
N SER A 29 -1.49 3.82 -10.28
CA SER A 29 -1.67 5.07 -9.54
C SER A 29 -2.86 5.89 -10.08
N GLU A 30 -2.98 6.05 -11.39
CA GLU A 30 -4.12 6.71 -12.02
C GLU A 30 -5.46 6.04 -11.66
N LYS A 31 -5.50 4.72 -11.65
CA LYS A 31 -6.68 3.95 -11.22
C LYS A 31 -7.01 4.20 -9.75
N VAL A 32 -6.01 4.16 -8.86
CA VAL A 32 -6.15 4.43 -7.43
C VAL A 32 -6.69 5.85 -7.20
N VAL A 33 -6.07 6.85 -7.82
CA VAL A 33 -6.50 8.25 -7.72
C VAL A 33 -7.93 8.44 -8.25
N SER A 34 -8.28 7.78 -9.35
CA SER A 34 -9.66 7.80 -9.87
C SER A 34 -10.67 7.21 -8.90
N LEU A 35 -10.32 6.12 -8.20
CA LEU A 35 -11.20 5.54 -7.18
C LEU A 35 -11.38 6.48 -5.98
N ILE A 36 -10.30 7.09 -5.51
CA ILE A 36 -10.36 8.05 -4.38
C ILE A 36 -11.22 9.27 -4.75
N SER A 37 -11.10 9.77 -5.98
CA SER A 37 -11.88 10.94 -6.43
C SER A 37 -13.39 10.68 -6.56
N GLN A 38 -13.83 9.43 -6.52
CA GLN A 38 -15.24 9.05 -6.52
C GLN A 38 -15.84 8.94 -5.11
N LEU A 39 -14.99 9.00 -4.07
CA LEU A 39 -15.45 9.01 -2.69
C LEU A 39 -15.82 10.43 -2.27
N SER A 40 -16.93 10.58 -1.59
CA SER A 40 -17.34 11.85 -0.98
C SER A 40 -16.56 12.10 0.31
N ASP A 41 -16.38 13.38 0.65
CA ASP A 41 -15.93 13.84 1.96
C ASP A 41 -14.48 13.44 2.34
N ILE A 42 -13.66 13.02 1.38
CA ILE A 42 -12.23 12.77 1.59
C ILE A 42 -11.48 14.10 1.51
N ARG A 43 -10.74 14.46 2.57
CA ARG A 43 -9.86 15.63 2.66
C ARG A 43 -8.45 15.24 3.08
N SER A 44 -8.35 14.40 4.12
CA SER A 44 -7.09 13.98 4.73
C SER A 44 -6.79 12.52 4.41
N ILE A 45 -5.58 12.25 3.89
CA ILE A 45 -5.13 10.93 3.46
C ILE A 45 -3.78 10.61 4.11
N CYS A 46 -3.61 9.38 4.62
CA CYS A 46 -2.31 8.86 4.97
C CYS A 46 -1.92 7.73 4.01
N ASP A 47 -0.73 7.84 3.40
CA ASP A 47 -0.17 6.87 2.47
C ASP A 47 0.87 6.03 3.22
N LEU A 48 0.49 4.81 3.64
CA LEU A 48 1.32 3.87 4.38
C LEU A 48 2.17 3.04 3.43
N GLY A 49 3.48 3.23 3.48
CA GLY A 49 4.45 2.69 2.53
C GLY A 49 4.53 3.55 1.26
N CYS A 50 4.68 4.86 1.43
CA CYS A 50 4.64 5.82 0.33
C CYS A 50 5.87 5.77 -0.60
N GLY A 51 6.95 5.06 -0.22
CA GLY A 51 8.19 4.99 -0.98
C GLY A 51 8.78 6.38 -1.29
N ASN A 52 8.97 6.66 -2.56
CA ASN A 52 9.45 7.94 -3.07
C ASN A 52 8.36 9.03 -3.18
N GLY A 53 7.18 8.79 -2.64
CA GLY A 53 6.08 9.74 -2.60
C GLY A 53 5.29 9.91 -3.90
N PHE A 54 5.45 9.04 -4.89
CA PHE A 54 4.79 9.20 -6.19
C PHE A 54 3.25 9.31 -6.05
N ASN A 55 2.59 8.36 -5.38
CA ASN A 55 1.15 8.38 -5.14
C ASN A 55 0.73 9.55 -4.25
N THR A 56 1.45 9.76 -3.15
CA THR A 56 1.27 10.89 -2.23
C THR A 56 1.27 12.22 -2.97
N GLY A 57 2.27 12.44 -3.84
CA GLY A 57 2.41 13.65 -4.65
C GLY A 57 1.29 13.83 -5.68
N GLN A 58 0.81 12.75 -6.31
CA GLN A 58 -0.32 12.81 -7.23
C GLN A 58 -1.62 13.23 -6.52
N LEU A 59 -1.81 12.80 -5.28
CA LEU A 59 -2.96 13.17 -4.46
C LEU A 59 -2.83 14.61 -3.95
N ALA A 60 -1.67 15.01 -3.46
CA ALA A 60 -1.42 16.39 -3.00
C ALA A 60 -1.63 17.43 -4.11
N LYS A 61 -1.22 17.12 -5.36
CA LYS A 61 -1.49 17.97 -6.55
C LYS A 61 -2.98 18.15 -6.86
N ARG A 62 -3.84 17.28 -6.34
CA ARG A 62 -5.32 17.35 -6.49
C ARG A 62 -6.00 18.04 -5.30
N GLY A 63 -5.22 18.58 -4.35
CA GLY A 63 -5.72 19.36 -3.24
C GLY A 63 -6.07 18.55 -1.99
N TYR A 64 -5.72 17.25 -1.93
CA TYR A 64 -5.83 16.48 -0.70
C TYR A 64 -4.71 16.85 0.30
N GLU A 65 -5.03 16.84 1.59
CA GLU A 65 -4.04 16.90 2.67
C GLU A 65 -3.43 15.51 2.83
N VAL A 66 -2.18 15.32 2.38
CA VAL A 66 -1.58 13.98 2.35
C VAL A 66 -0.35 13.89 3.25
N THR A 67 -0.31 12.84 4.08
CA THR A 67 0.87 12.44 4.85
C THR A 67 1.35 11.10 4.32
N GLY A 68 2.58 11.06 3.78
CA GLY A 68 3.25 9.83 3.38
C GLY A 68 4.15 9.30 4.49
N VAL A 69 4.11 8.00 4.73
CA VAL A 69 4.96 7.30 5.71
C VAL A 69 5.70 6.18 5.02
N ASP A 70 7.01 6.11 5.19
CA ASP A 70 7.83 5.01 4.67
C ASP A 70 9.06 4.75 5.56
N ALA A 71 9.48 3.50 5.60
CA ALA A 71 10.67 3.09 6.34
C ALA A 71 11.99 3.45 5.60
N SER A 72 11.94 3.72 4.29
CA SER A 72 13.12 4.05 3.47
C SER A 72 13.54 5.52 3.64
N PRO A 73 14.69 5.83 4.26
CA PRO A 73 15.20 7.18 4.36
C PRO A 73 15.46 7.81 2.98
N SER A 74 15.96 7.02 2.01
CA SER A 74 16.19 7.51 0.65
C SER A 74 14.87 7.85 -0.07
N GLY A 75 13.83 7.03 0.13
CA GLY A 75 12.50 7.30 -0.38
C GLY A 75 11.93 8.61 0.15
N ILE A 76 11.95 8.80 1.46
CA ILE A 76 11.48 10.01 2.11
C ILE A 76 12.27 11.26 1.64
N THR A 77 13.59 11.14 1.47
CA THR A 77 14.42 12.25 0.95
C THR A 77 13.98 12.66 -0.46
N VAL A 78 13.77 11.70 -1.35
CA VAL A 78 13.26 11.94 -2.71
C VAL A 78 11.86 12.55 -2.66
N ALA A 79 10.97 11.99 -1.84
CA ALA A 79 9.58 12.44 -1.71
C ALA A 79 9.49 13.90 -1.22
N GLN A 80 10.23 14.27 -0.18
CA GLN A 80 10.27 15.64 0.36
C GLN A 80 10.75 16.66 -0.67
N SER A 81 11.76 16.27 -1.47
CA SER A 81 12.29 17.14 -2.53
C SER A 81 11.30 17.32 -3.69
N ALA A 82 10.65 16.24 -4.11
CA ALA A 82 9.76 16.23 -5.28
C ALA A 82 8.36 16.80 -5.00
N TYR A 83 7.88 16.67 -3.74
CA TYR A 83 6.50 16.98 -3.37
C TYR A 83 6.42 17.82 -2.09
N PRO A 84 6.90 19.08 -2.09
CA PRO A 84 6.98 19.94 -0.89
C PRO A 84 5.61 20.29 -0.29
N ASN A 85 4.53 20.09 -1.01
CA ASN A 85 3.15 20.34 -0.56
C ASN A 85 2.53 19.18 0.22
N ALA A 86 3.25 18.06 0.40
CA ALA A 86 2.83 16.94 1.21
C ALA A 86 3.75 16.78 2.43
N ARG A 87 3.22 16.18 3.49
CA ARG A 87 4.02 15.83 4.68
C ARG A 87 4.60 14.43 4.47
N PHE A 88 5.89 14.25 4.83
CA PHE A 88 6.55 12.93 4.78
C PHE A 88 7.21 12.61 6.11
N VAL A 89 7.04 11.36 6.57
CA VAL A 89 7.55 10.85 7.84
C VAL A 89 8.34 9.58 7.59
N ASN A 90 9.60 9.55 8.00
CA ASN A 90 10.39 8.33 7.98
C ASN A 90 10.08 7.50 9.22
N SER A 91 9.30 6.45 9.05
CA SER A 91 8.91 5.53 10.11
C SER A 91 8.50 4.17 9.55
N ILE A 92 8.59 3.14 10.39
CA ILE A 92 8.03 1.81 10.11
C ILE A 92 6.54 1.78 10.44
N ILE A 93 5.81 0.92 9.74
CA ILE A 93 4.39 0.63 10.03
C ILE A 93 4.34 -0.35 11.20
N ASN A 94 3.95 0.15 12.37
CA ASN A 94 3.81 -0.64 13.60
C ASN A 94 2.80 0.03 14.55
N ALA A 95 2.55 -0.60 15.70
CA ALA A 95 1.61 -0.11 16.71
C ALA A 95 1.96 1.27 17.31
N GLN A 96 3.19 1.75 17.19
CA GLN A 96 3.61 3.06 17.68
C GLN A 96 3.42 4.19 16.65
N LEU A 97 3.15 3.86 15.39
CA LEU A 97 3.01 4.86 14.34
C LEU A 97 1.87 5.86 14.58
N PRO A 98 0.67 5.48 15.06
CA PRO A 98 -0.39 6.45 15.38
C PRO A 98 0.04 7.50 16.39
N GLU A 99 0.78 7.10 17.44
CA GLU A 99 1.32 8.03 18.43
C GLU A 99 2.37 8.97 17.84
N GLN A 100 3.28 8.45 17.00
CA GLN A 100 4.30 9.24 16.29
C GLN A 100 3.67 10.27 15.34
N LEU A 101 2.52 9.97 14.75
CA LEU A 101 1.76 10.91 13.92
C LEU A 101 0.90 11.88 14.75
N GLY A 102 0.97 11.83 16.08
CA GLY A 102 0.22 12.69 16.98
C GLY A 102 -1.25 12.31 17.09
N LEU A 103 -1.59 11.03 16.95
CA LEU A 103 -2.95 10.48 16.97
C LEU A 103 -3.90 11.17 15.97
N THR A 104 -3.33 11.65 14.87
CA THR A 104 -4.10 12.28 13.78
C THR A 104 -4.99 11.23 13.13
N SER A 105 -6.27 11.56 12.93
CA SER A 105 -7.22 10.68 12.25
C SER A 105 -7.44 11.15 10.82
N PHE A 106 -7.47 10.20 9.87
CA PHE A 106 -7.59 10.44 8.44
C PHE A 106 -8.95 9.98 7.90
N ASP A 107 -9.41 10.61 6.82
CA ASP A 107 -10.61 10.18 6.11
C ASP A 107 -10.32 8.91 5.29
N LEU A 108 -9.09 8.78 4.77
CA LEU A 108 -8.65 7.64 3.98
C LEU A 108 -7.21 7.25 4.33
N ILE A 109 -7.00 5.94 4.45
CA ILE A 109 -5.66 5.35 4.43
C ILE A 109 -5.46 4.71 3.06
N LEU A 110 -4.35 5.06 2.43
CA LEU A 110 -3.84 4.44 1.21
C LEU A 110 -2.67 3.53 1.56
N SER A 111 -2.58 2.37 0.90
CA SER A 111 -1.38 1.53 0.93
C SER A 111 -1.25 0.77 -0.37
N CYS A 112 -0.24 1.10 -1.18
CA CYS A 112 -0.06 0.57 -2.52
C CYS A 112 1.14 -0.36 -2.60
N ASP A 113 0.87 -1.66 -2.83
CA ASP A 113 1.87 -2.71 -3.01
C ASP A 113 2.91 -2.73 -1.86
N VAL A 114 2.41 -2.82 -0.63
CA VAL A 114 3.19 -2.82 0.63
C VAL A 114 2.94 -4.08 1.44
N ILE A 115 1.68 -4.49 1.60
CA ILE A 115 1.26 -5.54 2.52
C ILE A 115 1.92 -6.90 2.20
N GLU A 116 2.25 -7.14 0.94
CA GLU A 116 2.94 -8.35 0.47
C GLU A 116 4.39 -8.44 0.91
N HIS A 117 5.00 -7.34 1.32
CA HIS A 117 6.37 -7.27 1.82
C HIS A 117 6.47 -7.41 3.34
N LEU A 118 5.36 -7.33 4.08
CA LEU A 118 5.36 -7.33 5.53
C LEU A 118 5.36 -8.75 6.11
N TYR A 119 6.22 -8.98 7.10
CA TYR A 119 6.19 -10.22 7.90
C TYR A 119 4.86 -10.38 8.63
N CYS A 120 4.39 -9.30 9.24
CA CYS A 120 3.12 -9.19 9.98
C CYS A 120 2.16 -8.27 9.24
N PRO A 121 1.39 -8.75 8.24
CA PRO A 121 0.41 -7.92 7.51
C PRO A 121 -0.66 -7.31 8.41
N SER A 122 -0.91 -7.92 9.58
CA SER A 122 -1.82 -7.40 10.60
C SER A 122 -1.41 -6.02 11.10
N ASP A 123 -0.10 -5.76 11.23
CA ASP A 123 0.41 -4.48 11.75
C ASP A 123 -0.04 -3.30 10.86
N LEU A 124 -0.03 -3.48 9.53
CA LEU A 124 -0.53 -2.48 8.59
C LEU A 124 -2.03 -2.26 8.76
N VAL A 125 -2.80 -3.35 8.88
CA VAL A 125 -4.25 -3.28 8.95
C VAL A 125 -4.71 -2.69 10.28
N GLU A 126 -4.06 -3.04 11.39
CA GLU A 126 -4.30 -2.46 12.73
C GLU A 126 -3.94 -0.97 12.75
N CYS A 127 -2.76 -0.62 12.24
CA CYS A 127 -2.32 0.76 12.14
C CYS A 127 -3.28 1.60 11.28
N ALA A 128 -3.72 1.08 10.13
CA ALA A 128 -4.71 1.73 9.28
C ALA A 128 -6.05 1.91 10.02
N PHE A 129 -6.49 0.89 10.77
CA PHE A 129 -7.73 0.98 11.53
C PHE A 129 -7.65 2.05 12.62
N GLU A 130 -6.55 2.14 13.36
CA GLU A 130 -6.37 3.15 14.41
C GLU A 130 -6.31 4.57 13.83
N LEU A 131 -5.60 4.77 12.73
CA LEU A 131 -5.44 6.07 12.05
C LEU A 131 -6.69 6.57 11.33
N LEU A 132 -7.66 5.72 11.06
CA LEU A 132 -8.89 6.11 10.37
C LEU A 132 -9.92 6.71 11.34
N LYS A 133 -10.61 7.76 10.87
CA LYS A 133 -11.86 8.23 11.48
C LYS A 133 -12.92 7.12 11.44
N PRO A 134 -13.90 7.12 12.36
CA PRO A 134 -15.09 6.26 12.20
C PRO A 134 -15.75 6.51 10.83
N GLY A 135 -16.06 5.45 10.10
CA GLY A 135 -16.59 5.53 8.73
C GLY A 135 -15.54 5.85 7.65
N GLY A 136 -14.27 6.06 8.02
CA GLY A 136 -13.17 6.27 7.08
C GLY A 136 -12.83 5.03 6.25
N HIS A 137 -12.06 5.21 5.19
CA HIS A 137 -11.81 4.18 4.18
C HIS A 137 -10.35 3.72 4.16
N LEU A 138 -10.14 2.41 3.98
CA LEU A 138 -8.85 1.85 3.61
C LEU A 138 -8.89 1.44 2.13
N LEU A 139 -8.01 2.04 1.31
CA LEU A 139 -7.75 1.61 -0.05
C LEU A 139 -6.39 0.95 -0.10
N LEU A 140 -6.37 -0.34 -0.43
CA LEU A 140 -5.18 -1.18 -0.43
C LEU A 140 -5.01 -1.83 -1.79
N THR A 141 -3.78 -1.79 -2.34
CA THR A 141 -3.41 -2.59 -3.52
C THR A 141 -2.39 -3.65 -3.14
N THR A 142 -2.43 -4.78 -3.84
CA THR A 142 -1.42 -5.84 -3.74
C THR A 142 -1.49 -6.73 -4.98
N PRO A 143 -0.42 -7.44 -5.37
CA PRO A 143 -0.48 -8.41 -6.46
C PRO A 143 -1.57 -9.46 -6.23
N PHE A 144 -2.35 -9.71 -7.28
CA PHE A 144 -3.43 -10.69 -7.24
C PHE A 144 -2.92 -12.12 -7.42
N HIS A 145 -3.21 -12.98 -6.45
CA HIS A 145 -2.88 -14.41 -6.48
C HIS A 145 -4.16 -15.28 -6.46
N GLY A 146 -4.93 -15.18 -7.55
CA GLY A 146 -6.12 -16.01 -7.74
C GLY A 146 -5.80 -17.42 -8.22
N TYR A 147 -6.73 -18.34 -8.00
CA TYR A 147 -6.60 -19.75 -8.35
C TYR A 147 -6.17 -19.97 -9.82
N TRP A 148 -6.88 -19.36 -10.77
CA TRP A 148 -6.63 -19.54 -12.20
C TRP A 148 -5.28 -19.00 -12.66
N LYS A 149 -4.85 -17.87 -12.09
CA LYS A 149 -3.52 -17.31 -12.35
C LYS A 149 -2.43 -18.27 -11.86
N ASN A 150 -2.55 -18.76 -10.63
CA ASN A 150 -1.55 -19.67 -10.07
C ASN A 150 -1.53 -21.00 -10.82
N LEU A 151 -2.69 -21.55 -11.21
CA LEU A 151 -2.77 -22.74 -12.05
C LEU A 151 -2.08 -22.54 -13.41
N ALA A 152 -2.32 -21.39 -14.07
CA ALA A 152 -1.65 -21.06 -15.33
C ALA A 152 -0.13 -20.95 -15.17
N LEU A 153 0.37 -20.36 -14.09
CA LEU A 153 1.80 -20.29 -13.79
C LEU A 153 2.40 -21.70 -13.62
N ALA A 154 1.72 -22.57 -12.89
CA ALA A 154 2.16 -23.96 -12.67
C ALA A 154 2.18 -24.75 -13.98
N LEU A 155 1.10 -24.69 -14.77
CA LEU A 155 0.99 -25.43 -16.04
C LEU A 155 1.98 -24.95 -17.10
N THR A 156 2.36 -23.67 -17.08
CA THR A 156 3.30 -23.08 -18.03
C THR A 156 4.76 -23.12 -17.57
N GLY A 157 5.06 -23.70 -16.40
CA GLY A 157 6.40 -23.75 -15.83
C GLY A 157 6.98 -22.39 -15.46
N ARG A 158 6.12 -21.37 -15.21
CA ARG A 158 6.55 -19.97 -14.92
C ARG A 158 6.56 -19.63 -13.45
N MET A 159 6.52 -20.61 -12.55
CA MET A 159 6.54 -20.36 -11.11
C MET A 159 7.82 -19.66 -10.68
N ASP A 160 9.00 -20.16 -11.07
CA ASP A 160 10.28 -19.62 -10.66
C ASP A 160 10.51 -18.18 -11.15
N SER A 161 10.04 -17.86 -12.37
CA SER A 161 10.13 -16.49 -12.91
C SER A 161 9.11 -15.52 -12.30
N HIS A 162 8.09 -16.04 -11.63
CA HIS A 162 7.04 -15.25 -10.99
C HIS A 162 7.31 -15.02 -9.49
N PHE A 163 7.84 -16.03 -8.83
CA PHE A 163 8.22 -15.99 -7.42
C PHE A 163 9.76 -15.89 -7.32
N ASP A 164 10.29 -14.71 -7.67
CA ASP A 164 11.72 -14.46 -7.69
C ASP A 164 12.32 -14.54 -6.27
N VAL A 165 12.99 -15.65 -5.98
CA VAL A 165 13.60 -15.92 -4.67
C VAL A 165 14.92 -15.17 -4.46
N PHE A 166 15.49 -14.58 -5.52
CA PHE A 166 16.76 -13.85 -5.44
C PHE A 166 16.57 -12.36 -5.18
N HIS A 167 15.30 -11.88 -5.24
CA HIS A 167 14.99 -10.48 -4.98
C HIS A 167 14.87 -10.23 -3.47
N ASP A 168 15.96 -9.78 -2.85
CA ASP A 168 15.94 -9.36 -1.44
C ASP A 168 14.92 -8.24 -1.20
N GLY A 169 14.01 -8.43 -0.22
CA GLY A 169 12.89 -7.51 0.02
C GLY A 169 11.72 -7.68 -0.94
N GLY A 170 11.71 -8.74 -1.76
CA GLY A 170 10.62 -9.10 -2.65
C GLY A 170 9.34 -9.50 -1.92
N HIS A 171 8.36 -10.00 -2.67
CA HIS A 171 7.06 -10.39 -2.12
C HIS A 171 7.17 -11.67 -1.29
N ILE A 172 6.76 -11.60 -0.03
CA ILE A 172 6.75 -12.74 0.92
C ILE A 172 5.32 -13.19 1.28
N LYS A 173 4.30 -12.41 0.93
CA LYS A 173 2.89 -12.75 1.12
C LYS A 173 2.15 -12.70 -0.22
N PHE A 174 1.26 -13.67 -0.43
CA PHE A 174 0.54 -13.85 -1.68
C PHE A 174 -0.97 -13.87 -1.41
N PHE A 175 -1.61 -12.72 -1.66
CA PHE A 175 -3.01 -12.53 -1.33
C PHE A 175 -3.95 -12.92 -2.48
N SER A 176 -5.05 -13.57 -2.13
CA SER A 176 -6.27 -13.66 -2.92
C SER A 176 -7.34 -12.75 -2.30
N THR A 177 -8.44 -12.51 -3.03
CA THR A 177 -9.59 -11.77 -2.46
C THR A 177 -10.09 -12.40 -1.16
N ARG A 178 -10.10 -13.74 -1.08
CA ARG A 178 -10.54 -14.47 0.10
C ARG A 178 -9.62 -14.21 1.31
N THR A 179 -8.30 -14.36 1.13
CA THR A 179 -7.35 -14.22 2.25
C THR A 179 -7.25 -12.79 2.73
N LEU A 180 -7.28 -11.81 1.80
CA LEU A 180 -7.31 -10.40 2.17
C LEU A 180 -8.62 -10.03 2.88
N SER A 181 -9.78 -10.53 2.41
CA SER A 181 -11.06 -10.30 3.09
C SER A 181 -11.08 -10.83 4.51
N ILE A 182 -10.49 -12.02 4.74
CA ILE A 182 -10.41 -12.59 6.10
C ILE A 182 -9.57 -11.69 7.00
N LEU A 183 -8.41 -11.23 6.51
CA LEU A 183 -7.53 -10.34 7.28
C LEU A 183 -8.24 -9.03 7.63
N LEU A 184 -8.81 -8.32 6.66
CA LEU A 184 -9.49 -7.05 6.88
C LEU A 184 -10.69 -7.16 7.83
N LYS A 185 -11.53 -8.19 7.64
CA LYS A 185 -12.71 -8.41 8.50
C LYS A 185 -12.34 -8.72 9.96
N ARG A 186 -11.24 -9.45 10.19
CA ARG A 186 -10.74 -9.73 11.55
C ARG A 186 -10.37 -8.46 12.31
N HIS A 187 -9.98 -7.40 11.60
CA HIS A 187 -9.58 -6.12 12.17
C HIS A 187 -10.70 -5.05 12.06
N GLY A 188 -11.96 -5.45 11.85
CA GLY A 188 -13.10 -4.54 11.94
C GLY A 188 -13.49 -3.82 10.65
N PHE A 189 -12.83 -4.09 9.52
CA PHE A 189 -13.22 -3.52 8.24
C PHE A 189 -14.43 -4.22 7.64
N THR A 190 -15.32 -3.42 7.04
CA THR A 190 -16.56 -3.84 6.36
C THR A 190 -16.62 -3.30 4.94
N ASP A 191 -17.68 -3.62 4.21
CA ASP A 191 -17.99 -3.07 2.88
C ASP A 191 -16.81 -3.20 1.90
N LEU A 192 -16.25 -4.43 1.83
CA LEU A 192 -15.09 -4.72 1.00
C LEU A 192 -15.49 -4.78 -0.48
N HIS A 193 -14.98 -3.83 -1.27
CA HIS A 193 -15.15 -3.78 -2.72
C HIS A 193 -13.83 -4.05 -3.42
N PHE A 194 -13.80 -5.11 -4.25
CA PHE A 194 -12.62 -5.47 -5.02
C PHE A 194 -12.72 -5.01 -6.46
N SER A 195 -11.66 -4.39 -6.95
CA SER A 195 -11.44 -4.16 -8.38
C SER A 195 -10.06 -4.69 -8.78
N PHE A 196 -9.85 -4.86 -10.07
CA PHE A 196 -8.65 -5.50 -10.58
C PHE A 196 -8.01 -4.66 -11.65
N TYR A 197 -6.68 -4.84 -11.81
CA TYR A 197 -5.91 -4.11 -12.78
C TYR A 197 -4.87 -5.01 -13.47
N GLY A 198 -4.61 -4.71 -14.76
CA GLY A 198 -3.61 -5.36 -15.61
C GLY A 198 -4.05 -6.73 -16.14
N ARG A 199 -3.62 -7.06 -17.34
CA ARG A 199 -3.93 -8.28 -18.10
C ARG A 199 -5.44 -8.53 -18.33
N SER A 200 -5.79 -9.77 -18.67
CA SER A 200 -7.17 -10.21 -18.92
C SER A 200 -7.85 -10.68 -17.63
N PRO A 201 -9.19 -10.81 -17.62
CA PRO A 201 -9.93 -11.40 -16.52
C PRO A 201 -9.33 -12.73 -16.06
N LEU A 202 -9.37 -12.98 -14.75
CA LEU A 202 -8.79 -14.11 -14.02
C LEU A 202 -7.25 -14.16 -13.97
N LEU A 203 -6.55 -13.41 -14.84
CA LEU A 203 -5.08 -13.33 -14.90
C LEU A 203 -4.56 -11.95 -14.48
N TRP A 204 -5.37 -11.14 -13.78
CA TRP A 204 -5.01 -9.80 -13.35
C TRP A 204 -3.66 -9.74 -12.61
N MET A 205 -2.99 -8.62 -12.72
CA MET A 205 -1.71 -8.39 -12.04
C MET A 205 -1.94 -7.97 -10.60
N ASN A 206 -2.76 -6.93 -10.38
CA ASN A 206 -3.05 -6.38 -9.07
C ASN A 206 -4.54 -6.49 -8.76
N MET A 207 -4.86 -6.57 -7.49
CA MET A 207 -6.17 -6.29 -6.94
C MET A 207 -6.13 -5.04 -6.08
N ILE A 208 -7.23 -4.31 -6.10
CA ILE A 208 -7.45 -3.10 -5.31
C ILE A 208 -8.65 -3.40 -4.41
N CYS A 209 -8.51 -3.20 -3.13
CA CYS A 209 -9.58 -3.37 -2.16
C CYS A 209 -9.88 -2.03 -1.49
N LEU A 210 -11.11 -1.57 -1.63
CA LEU A 210 -11.67 -0.47 -0.84
C LEU A 210 -12.52 -1.07 0.27
N SER A 211 -12.30 -0.64 1.51
CA SER A 211 -13.05 -1.10 2.67
C SER A 211 -13.31 0.06 3.63
N THR A 212 -14.28 -0.10 4.52
CA THR A 212 -14.71 0.95 5.46
C THR A 212 -14.44 0.50 6.89
N LYS A 213 -13.90 1.41 7.72
CA LYS A 213 -13.80 1.23 9.18
C LYS A 213 -15.19 1.36 9.79
N ARG A 214 -15.62 0.35 10.52
CA ARG A 214 -16.87 0.38 11.24
C ARG A 214 -16.75 1.03 12.60
#